data_353dee5bcebf595e64f9639125a54b71
#
_entry.id   353dee5bcebf595e64f9639125a54b71
#
_cell.length_a   1.000
_cell.length_b   1.000
_cell.length_c   1.000
_cell.angle_alpha   90.00
_cell.angle_beta   90.00
_cell.angle_gamma   90.00
#
_symmetry.space_group_name_H-M   'P 1'
#
loop_
_entity.id
_entity.type
_entity.pdbx_description
1 polymer ?
#
loop_
_entity_poly.entity_id
_entity_poly.type
_entity_poly.pdbx_seq_one_letter_code
_entity_poly.pdbx_strand_id
1 'polypeptide(L)'
;MAIASLIASENISAGNAVYVTSTGQAALASAETVTKASVLGIAIDTVTSGAILRINADGVYTGYSGLTPGDFRYLSINTPGSLISYGEFLVELASVSVDPFLTNVGRVITPTTLSIETIPPQLVVNPTSIILLESSAGLSIDALLLEDGSTIDLETASA
;
A
#
# COMPACT_ATOMS: atom_id res chain seq x y z
N MET A 1 20.98 -6.10 -8.66
CA MET A 1 20.60 -5.03 -7.70
C MET A 1 20.72 -3.70 -8.39
N ALA A 2 19.62 -2.99 -8.56
CA ALA A 2 19.60 -1.65 -9.12
C ALA A 2 19.52 -0.62 -7.98
N ILE A 3 20.49 0.31 -7.93
CA ILE A 3 20.51 1.40 -6.96
C ILE A 3 20.20 2.69 -7.70
N ALA A 4 19.12 3.36 -7.28
CA ALA A 4 18.79 4.71 -7.69
C ALA A 4 19.28 5.72 -6.63
N SER A 5 19.56 6.95 -7.05
CA SER A 5 19.91 8.05 -6.15
C SER A 5 19.03 9.25 -6.46
N LEU A 6 18.27 9.70 -5.47
CA LEU A 6 17.36 10.84 -5.57
C LEU A 6 17.52 11.78 -4.37
N ILE A 7 17.10 13.03 -4.53
CA ILE A 7 17.01 13.95 -3.38
C ILE A 7 15.77 13.57 -2.55
N ALA A 8 15.92 13.46 -1.25
CA ALA A 8 14.82 13.22 -0.33
C ALA A 8 14.00 14.49 -0.14
N SER A 9 12.68 14.42 -0.32
CA SER A 9 11.76 15.55 -0.08
C SER A 9 11.44 15.75 1.41
N GLU A 10 11.70 14.72 2.20
CA GLU A 10 11.42 14.65 3.65
C GLU A 10 12.48 13.79 4.36
N ASN A 11 12.38 13.65 5.68
CA ASN A 11 13.25 12.75 6.43
C ASN A 11 12.87 11.29 6.13
N ILE A 12 13.83 10.49 5.70
CA ILE A 12 13.63 9.09 5.33
C ILE A 12 14.63 8.24 6.09
N SER A 13 14.18 7.15 6.69
CA SER A 13 15.03 6.19 7.38
C SER A 13 15.36 4.98 6.50
N ALA A 14 16.53 4.40 6.70
CA ALA A 14 16.90 3.13 6.07
C ALA A 14 15.81 2.08 6.34
N GLY A 15 15.43 1.31 5.31
CA GLY A 15 14.35 0.33 5.37
C GLY A 15 12.97 0.87 5.03
N ASN A 16 12.77 2.18 4.90
CA ASN A 16 11.50 2.72 4.44
C ASN A 16 11.28 2.46 2.95
N ALA A 17 10.03 2.14 2.58
CA ALA A 17 9.59 2.12 1.19
C ALA A 17 9.41 3.56 0.69
N VAL A 18 9.87 3.84 -0.53
CA VAL A 18 9.85 5.18 -1.12
C VAL A 18 9.25 5.17 -2.52
N TYR A 19 8.62 6.28 -2.90
CA TYR A 19 8.13 6.54 -4.25
C TYR A 19 8.76 7.82 -4.82
N VAL A 20 8.56 8.07 -6.12
CA VAL A 20 9.04 9.29 -6.79
C VAL A 20 7.90 10.31 -6.85
N THR A 21 8.14 11.50 -6.33
CA THR A 21 7.20 12.62 -6.42
C THR A 21 7.13 13.21 -7.84
N SER A 22 6.13 14.03 -8.12
CA SER A 22 6.01 14.75 -9.41
C SER A 22 7.19 15.69 -9.71
N THR A 23 7.97 16.05 -8.69
CA THR A 23 9.18 16.87 -8.81
C THR A 23 10.46 16.04 -8.99
N GLY A 24 10.35 14.71 -9.05
CA GLY A 24 11.49 13.80 -9.21
C GLY A 24 12.29 13.55 -7.93
N GLN A 25 11.73 13.83 -6.77
CA GLN A 25 12.33 13.58 -5.46
C GLN A 25 11.79 12.28 -4.85
N ALA A 26 12.52 11.71 -3.91
CA ALA A 26 12.07 10.56 -3.12
C ALA A 26 11.23 11.02 -1.93
N ALA A 27 10.10 10.36 -1.70
CA ALA A 27 9.24 10.54 -0.52
C ALA A 27 8.80 9.19 0.03
N LEU A 28 8.30 9.17 1.27
CA LEU A 28 7.78 7.97 1.93
C LEU A 28 6.53 7.46 1.20
N ALA A 29 6.57 6.21 0.75
CA ALA A 29 5.45 5.57 0.09
C ALA A 29 4.32 5.26 1.08
N SER A 30 3.06 5.35 0.65
CA SER A 30 1.88 4.95 1.45
C SER A 30 0.78 4.39 0.55
N ALA A 31 -0.07 3.56 1.11
CA ALA A 31 -1.16 2.92 0.37
C ALA A 31 -2.39 3.83 0.15
N GLU A 32 -2.30 5.14 0.41
CA GLU A 32 -3.42 6.09 0.33
C GLU A 32 -3.85 6.45 -1.09
N THR A 33 -2.89 6.61 -2.01
CA THR A 33 -3.14 7.00 -3.41
C THR A 33 -2.28 6.18 -4.35
N VAL A 34 -2.70 6.02 -5.60
CA VAL A 34 -1.95 5.27 -6.60
C VAL A 34 -0.52 5.78 -6.78
N THR A 35 -0.32 7.10 -6.75
CA THR A 35 1.01 7.72 -6.90
C THR A 35 1.92 7.37 -5.73
N LYS A 36 1.45 7.53 -4.48
CA LYS A 36 2.21 7.20 -3.27
C LYS A 36 2.41 5.69 -3.09
N ALA A 37 1.49 4.87 -3.61
CA ALA A 37 1.55 3.42 -3.58
C ALA A 37 2.46 2.82 -4.66
N SER A 38 2.90 3.62 -5.64
CA SER A 38 3.84 3.21 -6.70
C SER A 38 5.28 3.22 -6.17
N VAL A 39 5.62 2.17 -5.42
CA VAL A 39 6.93 2.03 -4.75
C VAL A 39 8.06 1.94 -5.78
N LEU A 40 9.08 2.80 -5.64
CA LEU A 40 10.33 2.72 -6.40
C LEU A 40 11.26 1.66 -5.80
N GLY A 41 11.34 1.56 -4.48
CA GLY A 41 12.23 0.65 -3.78
C GLY A 41 12.35 0.95 -2.29
N ILE A 42 13.40 0.41 -1.67
CA ILE A 42 13.69 0.53 -0.24
C ILE A 42 14.88 1.47 -0.02
N ALA A 43 14.74 2.42 0.89
CA ALA A 43 15.81 3.33 1.30
C ALA A 43 16.98 2.57 1.92
N ILE A 44 18.20 2.79 1.43
CA ILE A 44 19.43 2.19 1.96
C ILE A 44 19.95 3.01 3.13
N ASP A 45 19.82 4.35 3.04
CA ASP A 45 20.38 5.29 4.00
C ASP A 45 19.29 5.95 4.84
N THR A 46 19.68 6.44 6.01
CA THR A 46 18.86 7.41 6.77
C THR A 46 19.33 8.81 6.44
N VAL A 47 18.44 9.63 5.90
CA VAL A 47 18.75 10.98 5.43
C VAL A 47 17.69 12.00 5.88
N THR A 48 18.10 13.26 5.96
CA THR A 48 17.18 14.39 6.16
C THR A 48 16.70 14.95 4.81
N SER A 49 15.61 15.70 4.85
CA SER A 49 15.09 16.43 3.68
C SER A 49 16.19 17.23 2.97
N GLY A 50 16.24 17.15 1.66
CA GLY A 50 17.23 17.81 0.79
C GLY A 50 18.53 17.03 0.58
N ALA A 51 18.77 15.95 1.31
CA ALA A 51 19.96 15.10 1.14
C ALA A 51 19.76 14.05 0.04
N ILE A 52 20.87 13.53 -0.48
CA ILE A 52 20.84 12.44 -1.47
C ILE A 52 20.56 11.12 -0.75
N LEU A 53 19.49 10.46 -1.19
CA LEU A 53 19.07 9.13 -0.74
C LEU A 53 19.48 8.08 -1.78
N ARG A 54 20.13 7.00 -1.35
CA ARG A 54 20.31 5.79 -2.15
C ARG A 54 19.13 4.84 -1.91
N ILE A 55 18.58 4.29 -3.00
CA ILE A 55 17.39 3.46 -3.00
C ILE A 55 17.73 2.14 -3.68
N ASN A 56 17.44 1.03 -3.01
CA ASN A 56 17.50 -0.30 -3.62
C ASN A 56 16.17 -0.55 -4.35
N ALA A 57 16.20 -0.49 -5.67
CA ALA A 57 15.01 -0.62 -6.51
C ALA A 57 14.67 -2.09 -6.84
N ASP A 58 15.64 -2.99 -6.75
CA ASP A 58 15.43 -4.44 -6.94
C ASP A 58 16.47 -5.27 -6.17
N GLY A 59 16.26 -6.58 -6.11
CA GLY A 59 17.17 -7.52 -5.47
C GLY A 59 16.87 -7.72 -4.00
N VAL A 60 17.88 -7.62 -3.14
CA VAL A 60 17.77 -7.99 -1.73
C VAL A 60 18.12 -6.81 -0.83
N TYR A 61 17.28 -6.53 0.15
CA TYR A 61 17.57 -5.59 1.23
C TYR A 61 17.73 -6.33 2.56
N THR A 62 18.84 -6.07 3.26
CA THR A 62 19.13 -6.61 4.59
C THR A 62 19.23 -5.46 5.60
N GLY A 63 18.45 -5.50 6.65
CA GLY A 63 18.42 -4.43 7.66
C GLY A 63 17.15 -4.44 8.50
N TYR A 64 16.24 -5.35 8.21
CA TYR A 64 15.05 -5.58 9.03
C TYR A 64 15.39 -6.47 10.25
N SER A 65 14.40 -6.69 11.11
CA SER A 65 14.46 -7.63 12.22
C SER A 65 13.08 -8.21 12.50
N GLY A 66 13.04 -9.45 12.96
CA GLY A 66 11.79 -10.10 13.39
C GLY A 66 10.81 -10.43 12.26
N LEU A 67 11.28 -10.50 11.02
CA LEU A 67 10.46 -10.91 9.89
C LEU A 67 10.28 -12.44 9.88
N THR A 68 9.12 -12.90 9.39
CA THR A 68 8.82 -14.33 9.20
C THR A 68 9.21 -14.73 7.77
N PRO A 69 10.17 -15.66 7.56
CA PRO A 69 10.53 -16.13 6.24
C PRO A 69 9.34 -16.73 5.50
N GLY A 70 9.21 -16.40 4.22
CA GLY A 70 8.10 -16.80 3.36
C GLY A 70 6.96 -15.82 3.27
N ASP A 71 6.81 -14.90 4.23
CA ASP A 71 5.77 -13.88 4.22
C ASP A 71 6.00 -12.83 3.14
N PHE A 72 4.90 -12.31 2.63
CA PHE A 72 4.92 -11.10 1.81
C PHE A 72 4.79 -9.84 2.68
N ARG A 73 5.42 -8.76 2.23
CA ARG A 73 5.32 -7.45 2.86
C ARG A 73 4.60 -6.46 1.95
N TYR A 74 3.66 -5.77 2.55
CA TYR A 74 2.79 -4.80 1.90
C TYR A 74 3.03 -3.41 2.45
N LEU A 75 2.71 -2.41 1.64
CA LEU A 75 2.80 -1.02 2.05
C LEU A 75 1.69 -0.68 3.06
N SER A 76 2.06 0.00 4.16
CA SER A 76 1.11 0.46 5.17
C SER A 76 0.21 1.58 4.63
N ILE A 77 -1.06 1.60 5.07
CA ILE A 77 -2.00 2.69 4.81
C ILE A 77 -1.73 3.85 5.76
N ASN A 78 -1.55 3.54 7.05
CA ASN A 78 -1.52 4.53 8.13
C ASN A 78 -0.12 5.07 8.43
N THR A 79 0.93 4.32 8.11
CA THR A 79 2.32 4.69 8.44
C THR A 79 3.17 4.76 7.18
N PRO A 80 3.37 5.95 6.58
CA PRO A 80 4.17 6.12 5.38
C PRO A 80 5.58 5.51 5.52
N GLY A 81 6.04 4.83 4.49
CA GLY A 81 7.33 4.15 4.43
C GLY A 81 7.40 2.79 5.13
N SER A 82 6.40 2.42 5.93
CA SER A 82 6.39 1.15 6.66
C SER A 82 5.90 -0.01 5.81
N LEU A 83 6.51 -1.18 6.03
CA LEU A 83 6.10 -2.45 5.46
C LEU A 83 5.42 -3.31 6.54
N ILE A 84 4.25 -3.81 6.23
CA ILE A 84 3.39 -4.60 7.11
C ILE A 84 3.05 -5.95 6.51
N SER A 85 2.60 -6.89 7.34
CA SER A 85 2.03 -8.17 6.90
C SER A 85 0.63 -7.96 6.28
N TYR A 86 0.13 -8.97 5.58
CA TYR A 86 -1.23 -8.91 5.05
C TYR A 86 -2.29 -8.81 6.15
N GLY A 87 -2.09 -9.50 7.28
CA GLY A 87 -3.01 -9.41 8.43
C GLY A 87 -3.06 -8.00 9.03
N GLU A 88 -1.91 -7.34 9.17
CA GLU A 88 -1.85 -5.95 9.62
C GLU A 88 -2.51 -4.99 8.61
N PHE A 89 -2.34 -5.22 7.31
CA PHE A 89 -3.01 -4.45 6.27
C PHE A 89 -4.54 -4.53 6.39
N LEU A 90 -5.10 -5.72 6.66
CA LEU A 90 -6.55 -5.89 6.88
C LEU A 90 -7.05 -5.15 8.13
N VAL A 91 -6.23 -5.08 9.17
CA VAL A 91 -6.56 -4.30 10.39
C VAL A 91 -6.57 -2.80 10.07
N GLU A 92 -5.57 -2.31 9.34
CA GLU A 92 -5.53 -0.91 8.89
C GLU A 92 -6.70 -0.58 7.96
N LEU A 93 -7.03 -1.48 7.01
CA LEU A 93 -8.17 -1.34 6.09
C LEU A 93 -9.49 -1.14 6.84
N ALA A 94 -9.70 -1.86 7.94
CA ALA A 94 -10.91 -1.73 8.76
C ALA A 94 -11.01 -0.38 9.50
N SER A 95 -9.90 0.35 9.63
CA SER A 95 -9.83 1.64 10.35
C SER A 95 -9.96 2.86 9.44
N VAL A 96 -9.88 2.68 8.12
CA VAL A 96 -9.95 3.78 7.15
C VAL A 96 -11.30 3.79 6.42
N SER A 97 -11.75 5.00 6.03
CA SER A 97 -13.00 5.20 5.29
C SER A 97 -12.78 5.44 3.78
N VAL A 98 -11.54 5.36 3.32
CA VAL A 98 -11.14 5.53 1.92
C VAL A 98 -10.71 4.18 1.33
N ASP A 99 -10.75 4.06 0.02
CA ASP A 99 -10.28 2.88 -0.69
C ASP A 99 -8.77 2.95 -0.89
N PRO A 100 -7.97 2.16 -0.16
CA PRO A 100 -6.52 2.17 -0.28
C PRO A 100 -6.04 1.29 -1.43
N PHE A 101 -4.74 1.33 -1.68
CA PHE A 101 -4.08 0.51 -2.68
C PHE A 101 -3.25 -0.59 -2.01
N LEU A 102 -3.51 -1.84 -2.35
CA LEU A 102 -2.67 -2.96 -1.95
C LEU A 102 -1.43 -3.01 -2.85
N THR A 103 -0.26 -2.78 -2.26
CA THR A 103 1.03 -2.87 -2.96
C THR A 103 1.90 -3.89 -2.25
N ASN A 104 2.21 -4.99 -2.95
CA ASN A 104 3.23 -5.93 -2.51
C ASN A 104 4.60 -5.34 -2.82
N VAL A 105 5.46 -5.24 -1.83
CA VAL A 105 6.82 -4.67 -1.96
C VAL A 105 7.88 -5.77 -2.04
N GLY A 106 7.60 -6.94 -1.48
CA GLY A 106 8.53 -8.04 -1.55
C GLY A 106 8.20 -9.22 -0.64
N ARG A 107 9.08 -10.22 -0.71
CA ARG A 107 8.98 -11.47 0.06
C ARG A 107 10.12 -11.60 1.05
N VAL A 108 9.82 -12.03 2.25
CA VAL A 108 10.82 -12.27 3.31
C VAL A 108 11.60 -13.55 3.01
N ILE A 109 12.93 -13.44 2.94
CA ILE A 109 13.85 -14.58 2.75
C ILE A 109 14.36 -15.10 4.09
N THR A 110 14.80 -14.18 4.96
CA THR A 110 15.27 -14.47 6.31
C THR A 110 14.67 -13.48 7.30
N PRO A 111 14.78 -13.70 8.62
CA PRO A 111 14.25 -12.74 9.60
C PRO A 111 14.77 -11.31 9.47
N THR A 112 15.82 -11.09 8.70
CA THR A 112 16.46 -9.78 8.49
C THR A 112 16.47 -9.32 7.04
N THR A 113 16.03 -10.17 6.09
CA THR A 113 16.24 -9.98 4.65
C THR A 113 14.94 -10.07 3.87
N LEU A 114 14.70 -9.06 3.02
CA LEU A 114 13.58 -8.98 2.09
C LEU A 114 14.08 -9.04 0.64
N SER A 115 13.49 -9.91 -0.19
CA SER A 115 13.59 -9.82 -1.65
C SER A 115 12.62 -8.75 -2.13
N ILE A 116 13.11 -7.75 -2.84
CA ILE A 116 12.29 -6.65 -3.37
C ILE A 116 11.65 -7.11 -4.68
N GLU A 117 10.34 -7.24 -4.67
CA GLU A 117 9.51 -7.67 -5.81
C GLU A 117 8.26 -6.79 -5.84
N THR A 118 8.41 -5.54 -6.28
CA THR A 118 7.30 -4.60 -6.30
C THR A 118 6.27 -4.99 -7.37
N ILE A 119 5.01 -5.14 -6.94
CA ILE A 119 3.86 -5.34 -7.83
C ILE A 119 3.10 -4.01 -7.92
N PRO A 120 2.60 -3.63 -9.10
CA PRO A 120 1.80 -2.41 -9.26
C PRO A 120 0.66 -2.34 -8.25
N PRO A 121 0.36 -1.14 -7.71
CA PRO A 121 -0.70 -0.95 -6.73
C PRO A 121 -2.06 -1.38 -7.29
N GLN A 122 -2.81 -2.13 -6.48
CA GLN A 122 -4.17 -2.59 -6.80
C GLN A 122 -5.17 -1.90 -5.87
N LEU A 123 -6.22 -1.31 -6.44
CA LEU A 123 -7.28 -0.69 -5.66
C LEU A 123 -8.01 -1.75 -4.82
N VAL A 124 -8.15 -1.49 -3.54
CA VAL A 124 -8.94 -2.32 -2.61
C VAL A 124 -10.19 -1.55 -2.23
N VAL A 125 -11.34 -2.00 -2.73
CA VAL A 125 -12.62 -1.40 -2.35
C VAL A 125 -12.93 -1.75 -0.90
N ASN A 126 -13.05 -0.73 -0.05
CA ASN A 126 -13.43 -0.93 1.34
C ASN A 126 -14.92 -1.30 1.42
N PRO A 127 -15.30 -2.46 1.97
CA PRO A 127 -16.69 -2.87 2.04
C PRO A 127 -17.59 -1.89 2.82
N THR A 128 -17.02 -1.05 3.69
CA THR A 128 -17.77 0.00 4.36
C THR A 128 -18.17 1.15 3.42
N SER A 129 -17.47 1.35 2.31
CA SER A 129 -17.83 2.36 1.29
C SER A 129 -19.09 1.98 0.52
N ILE A 130 -19.40 0.68 0.41
CA ILE A 130 -20.57 0.16 -0.30
C ILE A 130 -21.85 0.36 0.52
N ILE A 131 -21.75 0.29 1.86
CA ILE A 131 -22.90 0.41 2.77
C ILE A 131 -23.40 1.86 2.88
N LEU A 132 -22.55 2.86 2.64
CA LEU A 132 -22.91 4.29 2.70
C LEU A 132 -23.85 4.74 1.56
N LEU A 133 -23.95 3.98 0.48
CA LEU A 133 -24.90 4.27 -0.60
C LEU A 133 -26.35 3.96 -0.23
N GLU A 134 -26.58 3.07 0.73
CA GLU A 134 -27.94 2.70 1.17
C GLU A 134 -28.56 3.70 2.17
N SER A 135 -27.75 4.47 2.90
CA SER A 135 -28.27 5.26 4.02
C SER A 135 -28.62 6.72 3.68
N SER A 136 -28.20 7.27 2.54
CA SER A 136 -28.28 8.73 2.33
C SER A 136 -29.36 9.21 1.34
N ALA A 137 -30.12 8.34 0.67
CA ALA A 137 -30.99 8.80 -0.41
C ALA A 137 -32.45 8.35 -0.35
N GLY A 138 -32.87 7.50 0.56
CA GLY A 138 -34.27 7.01 0.58
C GLY A 138 -34.72 6.38 -0.75
N LEU A 139 -33.76 5.97 -1.57
CA LEU A 139 -34.00 5.31 -2.83
C LEU A 139 -34.08 3.80 -2.57
N SER A 140 -35.20 3.21 -2.92
CA SER A 140 -35.33 1.77 -3.04
C SER A 140 -34.39 1.30 -4.13
N ILE A 141 -33.29 0.62 -3.74
CA ILE A 141 -32.41 -0.04 -4.69
C ILE A 141 -33.02 -1.42 -4.92
N ASP A 142 -33.73 -1.57 -6.03
CA ASP A 142 -34.35 -2.84 -6.39
C ASP A 142 -33.31 -3.87 -6.91
N ALA A 143 -32.10 -3.44 -7.24
CA ALA A 143 -31.02 -4.32 -7.70
C ALA A 143 -29.64 -3.67 -7.56
N LEU A 144 -28.63 -4.45 -7.20
CA LEU A 144 -27.22 -4.06 -7.27
C LEU A 144 -26.67 -4.52 -8.62
N LEU A 145 -26.11 -3.58 -9.41
CA LEU A 145 -25.47 -3.93 -10.68
C LEU A 145 -24.05 -4.41 -10.43
N LEU A 146 -23.73 -5.62 -10.86
CA LEU A 146 -22.36 -6.14 -10.85
C LEU A 146 -21.61 -5.66 -12.11
N GLU A 147 -20.28 -5.57 -12.04
CA GLU A 147 -19.44 -5.12 -13.17
C GLU A 147 -19.57 -5.99 -14.43
N ASP A 148 -20.07 -7.21 -14.31
CA ASP A 148 -20.35 -8.12 -15.44
C ASP A 148 -21.71 -7.87 -16.10
N GLY A 149 -22.47 -6.88 -15.63
CA GLY A 149 -23.80 -6.57 -16.13
C GLY A 149 -24.91 -7.44 -15.56
N SER A 150 -24.61 -8.33 -14.61
CA SER A 150 -25.62 -9.09 -13.88
C SER A 150 -26.18 -8.27 -12.71
N THR A 151 -27.41 -8.55 -12.32
CA THR A 151 -28.09 -7.90 -11.20
C THR A 151 -28.29 -8.90 -10.06
N ILE A 152 -28.03 -8.47 -8.82
CA ILE A 152 -28.48 -9.20 -7.64
C ILE A 152 -29.81 -8.60 -7.22
N ASP A 153 -30.88 -9.36 -7.37
CA ASP A 153 -32.19 -8.98 -6.81
C ASP A 153 -32.13 -9.10 -5.29
N LEU A 154 -32.34 -7.99 -4.61
CA LEU A 154 -32.53 -7.99 -3.16
C LEU A 154 -33.99 -8.34 -2.90
N GLU A 155 -34.29 -9.60 -2.60
CA GLU A 155 -35.61 -9.99 -2.11
C GLU A 155 -35.92 -9.22 -0.83
N THR A 156 -36.90 -8.33 -0.88
CA THR A 156 -37.48 -7.74 0.31
C THR A 156 -38.19 -8.86 1.05
N ALA A 157 -37.61 -9.32 2.18
CA ALA A 157 -38.35 -10.16 3.10
C ALA A 157 -39.57 -9.37 3.61
N SER A 158 -40.72 -9.61 3.04
CA SER A 158 -41.97 -9.11 3.59
C SER A 158 -42.29 -9.90 4.86
N ALA A 159 -42.29 -9.18 5.95
CA ALA A 159 -42.78 -9.68 7.24
C ALA A 159 -44.28 -9.94 7.19
#